data_2369d53893dec321e44d67d4b146feb1
#
_entry.id   2369d53893dec321e44d67d4b146feb1
#
_cell.length_a   1.000
_cell.length_b   1.000
_cell.length_c   1.000
_cell.angle_alpha   90.00
_cell.angle_beta   90.00
_cell.angle_gamma   90.00
#
_symmetry.space_group_name_H-M   'P 1'
#
loop_
_entity.id
_entity.type
_entity.pdbx_description
1 polymer ?
#
loop_
_entity_poly.entity_id
_entity_poly.type
_entity_poly.pdbx_seq_one_letter_code
_entity_poly.pdbx_strand_id
1 'polypeptide(L)'
;AQGVEFRDLTFGQALEQARTENKLVFMDCYTSWCGPCKNMLKNVFTLPEAGEFMNAHFVCVKYDMEKGEGIGLKKQFAVRAFPTFFIIRPDGTVQHRLAGGSQWERFRERVARGLEETTSYAYLNERYQQGKLARKQYSHYVQALKDAGDRPAVKNVCMEVFGQLSDKAKCS
;
A
#
# COMPACT_ATOMS: atom_id res chain seq x y z
N ALA A 1 -14.55 11.39 15.64
CA ALA A 1 -13.73 10.21 15.46
C ALA A 1 -12.34 10.48 15.94
N GLN A 2 -11.76 9.55 16.65
CA GLN A 2 -10.45 9.76 17.26
C GLN A 2 -9.31 9.36 16.35
N GLY A 3 -9.43 8.28 15.63
CA GLY A 3 -8.39 7.80 14.75
C GLY A 3 -8.98 6.97 13.63
N VAL A 4 -8.12 6.16 13.03
CA VAL A 4 -8.55 5.25 11.97
C VAL A 4 -9.51 4.22 12.56
N GLU A 5 -10.68 4.09 11.94
CA GLU A 5 -11.69 3.12 12.32
C GLU A 5 -11.44 1.81 11.58
N PHE A 6 -10.82 0.85 12.26
CA PHE A 6 -10.68 -0.49 11.72
C PHE A 6 -11.95 -1.27 12.03
N ARG A 7 -12.70 -1.60 10.99
CA ARG A 7 -14.02 -2.24 11.13
C ARG A 7 -13.88 -3.75 11.29
N ASP A 8 -14.76 -4.34 12.08
CA ASP A 8 -14.80 -5.78 12.30
C ASP A 8 -15.59 -6.45 11.17
N LEU A 9 -14.96 -6.53 10.00
CA LEU A 9 -15.54 -7.10 8.78
C LEU A 9 -14.61 -8.16 8.24
N THR A 10 -15.20 -9.22 7.67
CA THR A 10 -14.40 -10.14 6.85
C THR A 10 -13.94 -9.42 5.60
N PHE A 11 -12.96 -9.99 4.91
CA PHE A 11 -12.47 -9.40 3.68
C PHE A 11 -13.57 -9.23 2.64
N GLY A 12 -14.42 -10.26 2.47
CA GLY A 12 -15.56 -10.17 1.56
C GLY A 12 -16.57 -9.10 1.95
N GLN A 13 -16.84 -8.97 3.26
CA GLN A 13 -17.73 -7.91 3.76
C GLN A 13 -17.12 -6.53 3.55
N ALA A 14 -15.79 -6.40 3.70
CA ALA A 14 -15.11 -5.14 3.47
C ALA A 14 -15.23 -4.69 2.02
N LEU A 15 -15.09 -5.61 1.07
CA LEU A 15 -15.27 -5.31 -0.35
C LEU A 15 -16.68 -4.84 -0.65
N GLU A 16 -17.69 -5.51 -0.11
CA GLU A 16 -19.10 -5.14 -0.25
C GLU A 16 -19.37 -3.76 0.33
N GLN A 17 -18.86 -3.50 1.52
CA GLN A 17 -19.04 -2.23 2.20
C GLN A 17 -18.37 -1.08 1.43
N ALA A 18 -17.20 -1.34 0.89
CA ALA A 18 -16.48 -0.36 0.06
C ALA A 18 -17.29 -0.01 -1.20
N ARG A 19 -17.90 -1.00 -1.82
CA ARG A 19 -18.75 -0.77 -2.99
C ARG A 19 -19.96 0.10 -2.62
N THR A 20 -20.61 -0.22 -1.51
CA THR A 20 -21.79 0.53 -1.02
C THR A 20 -21.44 1.97 -0.69
N GLU A 21 -20.29 2.20 -0.05
CA GLU A 21 -19.86 3.55 0.36
C GLU A 21 -19.07 4.30 -0.71
N ASN A 22 -18.84 3.68 -1.87
CA ASN A 22 -18.02 4.24 -2.95
C ASN A 22 -16.63 4.60 -2.45
N LYS A 23 -16.00 3.67 -1.76
CA LYS A 23 -14.65 3.79 -1.21
C LYS A 23 -13.78 2.65 -1.67
N LEU A 24 -12.49 2.74 -1.37
CA LEU A 24 -11.54 1.64 -1.51
C LEU A 24 -11.40 0.94 -0.16
N VAL A 25 -10.83 -0.25 -0.16
CA VAL A 25 -10.48 -0.94 1.08
C VAL A 25 -9.02 -0.65 1.41
N PHE A 26 -8.75 -0.28 2.66
CA PHE A 26 -7.40 -0.22 3.20
C PHE A 26 -7.22 -1.42 4.13
N MET A 27 -6.28 -2.30 3.79
CA MET A 27 -6.06 -3.54 4.54
C MET A 27 -4.67 -3.53 5.18
N ASP A 28 -4.64 -3.59 6.52
CA ASP A 28 -3.41 -3.71 7.31
C ASP A 28 -3.15 -5.19 7.59
N CYS A 29 -2.06 -5.69 7.05
CA CYS A 29 -1.61 -7.07 7.25
C CYS A 29 -0.51 -7.07 8.31
N TYR A 30 -0.80 -7.68 9.46
CA TYR A 30 0.09 -7.65 10.61
C TYR A 30 0.26 -9.03 11.24
N THR A 31 1.14 -9.10 12.23
CA THR A 31 1.25 -10.24 13.15
C THR A 31 1.26 -9.71 14.59
N SER A 32 0.91 -10.58 15.54
CA SER A 32 0.83 -10.18 16.94
C SER A 32 2.19 -9.84 17.57
N TRP A 33 3.27 -10.37 17.01
CA TRP A 33 4.63 -10.16 17.53
C TRP A 33 5.37 -9.00 16.85
N CYS A 34 4.76 -8.37 15.88
CA CYS A 34 5.40 -7.34 15.06
C CYS A 34 5.45 -5.99 15.77
N GLY A 35 6.64 -5.54 16.16
CA GLY A 35 6.84 -4.25 16.82
C GLY A 35 6.40 -3.06 15.98
N PRO A 36 6.85 -2.93 14.72
CA PRO A 36 6.41 -1.84 13.84
C PRO A 36 4.90 -1.80 13.61
N CYS A 37 4.23 -2.96 13.57
CA CYS A 37 2.78 -3.03 13.44
C CYS A 37 2.09 -2.41 14.65
N LYS A 38 2.57 -2.75 15.84
CA LYS A 38 2.06 -2.19 17.11
C LYS A 38 2.29 -0.68 17.17
N ASN A 39 3.45 -0.24 16.71
CA ASN A 39 3.77 1.19 16.69
C ASN A 39 2.80 1.95 15.78
N MET A 40 2.46 1.42 14.63
CA MET A 40 1.49 2.04 13.73
C MET A 40 0.13 2.19 14.41
N LEU A 41 -0.36 1.12 15.05
CA LEU A 41 -1.65 1.16 15.73
C LEU A 41 -1.66 2.14 16.89
N LYS A 42 -0.57 2.22 17.64
CA LYS A 42 -0.50 3.04 18.85
C LYS A 42 -0.22 4.52 18.54
N ASN A 43 0.69 4.80 17.63
CA ASN A 43 1.24 6.14 17.46
C ASN A 43 0.86 6.84 16.15
N VAL A 44 0.29 6.12 15.19
CA VAL A 44 -0.07 6.69 13.88
C VAL A 44 -1.57 6.62 13.67
N PHE A 45 -2.14 5.42 13.72
CA PHE A 45 -3.56 5.23 13.42
C PHE A 45 -4.50 5.76 14.52
N THR A 46 -3.97 6.11 15.68
CA THR A 46 -4.74 6.77 16.74
C THR A 46 -4.87 8.27 16.56
N LEU A 47 -4.10 8.86 15.65
CA LEU A 47 -4.13 10.30 15.44
C LEU A 47 -5.46 10.74 14.82
N PRO A 48 -6.07 11.84 15.30
CA PRO A 48 -7.32 12.35 14.70
C PRO A 48 -7.19 12.66 13.22
N GLU A 49 -6.06 13.27 12.80
CA GLU A 49 -5.81 13.58 11.39
C GLU A 49 -5.68 12.34 10.53
N ALA A 50 -5.15 11.26 11.09
CA ALA A 50 -5.08 9.97 10.38
C ALA A 50 -6.50 9.41 10.17
N GLY A 51 -7.32 9.46 11.22
CA GLY A 51 -8.71 9.03 11.14
C GLY A 51 -9.49 9.83 10.12
N GLU A 52 -9.36 11.14 10.14
CA GLU A 52 -10.06 12.02 9.21
C GLU A 52 -9.72 11.67 7.75
N PHE A 53 -8.44 11.51 7.44
CA PHE A 53 -8.00 11.18 6.09
C PHE A 53 -8.39 9.76 5.68
N MET A 54 -8.07 8.78 6.50
CA MET A 54 -8.24 7.37 6.15
C MET A 54 -9.71 6.96 6.10
N ASN A 55 -10.51 7.40 7.06
CA ASN A 55 -11.93 7.03 7.11
C ASN A 55 -12.73 7.67 5.98
N ALA A 56 -12.28 8.84 5.48
CA ALA A 56 -12.95 9.50 4.36
C ALA A 56 -12.78 8.73 3.04
N HIS A 57 -11.64 8.08 2.86
CA HIS A 57 -11.28 7.42 1.60
C HIS A 57 -11.48 5.91 1.61
N PHE A 58 -11.45 5.29 2.78
CA PHE A 58 -11.38 3.84 2.88
C PHE A 58 -12.38 3.24 3.85
N VAL A 59 -12.77 2.02 3.54
CA VAL A 59 -13.21 1.04 4.53
C VAL A 59 -11.92 0.38 5.03
N CYS A 60 -11.56 0.62 6.29
CA CYS A 60 -10.31 0.15 6.86
C CYS A 60 -10.55 -1.16 7.61
N VAL A 61 -9.70 -2.15 7.34
CA VAL A 61 -9.70 -3.44 8.02
C VAL A 61 -8.27 -3.87 8.31
N LYS A 62 -8.11 -4.75 9.29
CA LYS A 62 -6.80 -5.30 9.64
C LYS A 62 -6.95 -6.79 9.96
N TYR A 63 -5.97 -7.56 9.53
CA TYR A 63 -5.99 -9.02 9.74
C TYR A 63 -4.63 -9.49 10.22
N ASP A 64 -4.68 -10.36 11.25
CA ASP A 64 -3.50 -11.07 11.72
C ASP A 64 -3.19 -12.17 10.68
N MET A 65 -2.02 -12.09 10.09
CA MET A 65 -1.63 -13.00 9.01
C MET A 65 -1.35 -14.43 9.47
N GLU A 66 -1.37 -14.66 10.78
CA GLU A 66 -1.16 -15.98 11.38
C GLU A 66 -2.45 -16.56 11.97
N LYS A 67 -3.59 -15.88 11.84
CA LYS A 67 -4.87 -16.30 12.43
C LYS A 67 -6.02 -16.10 11.47
N GLY A 68 -7.02 -16.98 11.61
CA GLY A 68 -8.28 -16.84 10.89
C GLY A 68 -8.09 -16.71 9.38
N GLU A 69 -8.88 -15.84 8.76
CA GLU A 69 -8.79 -15.62 7.31
C GLU A 69 -7.46 -14.97 6.90
N GLY A 70 -6.72 -14.38 7.84
CA GLY A 70 -5.42 -13.79 7.55
C GLY A 70 -4.43 -14.78 6.99
N ILE A 71 -4.51 -16.06 7.38
CA ILE A 71 -3.64 -17.11 6.85
C ILE A 71 -3.80 -17.25 5.33
N GLY A 72 -5.04 -17.28 4.86
CA GLY A 72 -5.35 -17.34 3.43
C GLY A 72 -5.01 -16.06 2.69
N LEU A 73 -5.29 -14.91 3.31
CA LEU A 73 -4.98 -13.59 2.74
C LEU A 73 -3.49 -13.39 2.57
N LYS A 74 -2.67 -13.88 3.52
CA LYS A 74 -1.22 -13.83 3.41
C LYS A 74 -0.74 -14.50 2.13
N LYS A 75 -1.29 -15.66 1.80
CA LYS A 75 -0.95 -16.39 0.58
C LYS A 75 -1.48 -15.67 -0.66
N GLN A 76 -2.74 -15.27 -0.61
CA GLN A 76 -3.42 -14.62 -1.73
C GLN A 76 -2.70 -13.36 -2.19
N PHE A 77 -2.26 -12.55 -1.23
CA PHE A 77 -1.60 -11.26 -1.51
C PHE A 77 -0.08 -11.32 -1.42
N ALA A 78 0.49 -12.51 -1.23
CA ALA A 78 1.94 -12.74 -1.15
C ALA A 78 2.61 -11.82 -0.12
N VAL A 79 2.05 -11.74 1.07
CA VAL A 79 2.58 -10.89 2.15
C VAL A 79 3.80 -11.56 2.76
N ARG A 80 4.95 -10.89 2.73
CA ARG A 80 6.24 -11.43 3.21
C ARG A 80 6.87 -10.60 4.33
N ALA A 81 6.40 -9.38 4.55
CA ALA A 81 6.94 -8.49 5.56
C ALA A 81 5.79 -7.85 6.32
N PHE A 82 6.04 -7.40 7.54
CA PHE A 82 5.01 -6.82 8.40
C PHE A 82 5.49 -5.50 8.98
N PRO A 83 4.61 -4.47 8.98
CA PRO A 83 3.30 -4.46 8.35
C PRO A 83 3.40 -4.31 6.84
N THR A 84 2.45 -4.89 6.11
CA THR A 84 2.20 -4.59 4.71
C THR A 84 0.78 -4.08 4.59
N PHE A 85 0.59 -3.00 3.84
CA PHE A 85 -0.71 -2.37 3.66
C PHE A 85 -1.10 -2.43 2.20
N PHE A 86 -2.38 -2.67 1.95
CA PHE A 86 -2.92 -2.71 0.59
C PHE A 86 -4.08 -1.73 0.45
N ILE A 87 -4.14 -1.07 -0.69
CA ILE A 87 -5.32 -0.37 -1.15
C ILE A 87 -5.96 -1.27 -2.19
N ILE A 88 -7.18 -1.71 -1.94
CA ILE A 88 -7.87 -2.73 -2.72
C ILE A 88 -9.17 -2.16 -3.25
N ARG A 89 -9.42 -2.41 -4.53
CA ARG A 89 -10.65 -1.99 -5.19
C ARG A 89 -11.81 -2.88 -4.73
N PRO A 90 -13.07 -2.41 -4.84
CA PRO A 90 -14.23 -3.22 -4.46
C PRO A 90 -14.34 -4.57 -5.19
N ASP A 91 -13.70 -4.68 -6.37
CA ASP A 91 -13.66 -5.94 -7.12
C ASP A 91 -12.59 -6.92 -6.60
N GLY A 92 -11.84 -6.54 -5.57
CA GLY A 92 -10.82 -7.37 -4.95
C GLY A 92 -9.43 -7.23 -5.55
N THR A 93 -9.27 -6.42 -6.60
CA THR A 93 -7.94 -6.21 -7.22
C THR A 93 -7.14 -5.17 -6.45
N VAL A 94 -5.81 -5.33 -6.44
CA VAL A 94 -4.90 -4.45 -5.72
C VAL A 94 -4.64 -3.19 -6.54
N GLN A 95 -4.89 -2.02 -5.95
CA GLN A 95 -4.53 -0.75 -6.55
C GLN A 95 -3.15 -0.28 -6.10
N HIS A 96 -2.80 -0.52 -4.82
CA HIS A 96 -1.54 -0.03 -4.27
C HIS A 96 -1.06 -0.93 -3.15
N ARG A 97 0.25 -0.93 -2.91
CA ARG A 97 0.88 -1.74 -1.87
C ARG A 97 1.95 -0.93 -1.16
N LEU A 98 1.96 -0.99 0.17
CA LEU A 98 2.96 -0.31 1.01
C LEU A 98 3.58 -1.33 1.94
N ALA A 99 4.91 -1.32 2.06
CA ALA A 99 5.62 -2.17 3.02
C ALA A 99 6.26 -1.29 4.10
N GLY A 100 6.06 -1.69 5.35
CA GLY A 100 6.63 -1.00 6.50
C GLY A 100 5.84 0.24 6.92
N GLY A 101 5.99 0.59 8.20
CA GLY A 101 5.35 1.76 8.78
C GLY A 101 6.19 3.02 8.61
N SER A 102 5.61 4.16 8.94
CA SER A 102 6.27 5.45 8.99
C SER A 102 5.44 6.41 9.82
N GLN A 103 5.99 7.56 10.17
CA GLN A 103 5.22 8.62 10.82
C GLN A 103 4.10 9.10 9.90
N TRP A 104 3.08 9.74 10.46
CA TRP A 104 1.86 10.04 9.74
C TRP A 104 2.07 10.87 8.48
N GLU A 105 2.85 11.93 8.55
CA GLU A 105 3.04 12.84 7.40
C GLU A 105 3.58 12.08 6.18
N ARG A 106 4.56 11.22 6.42
CA ARG A 106 5.13 10.38 5.35
C ARG A 106 4.16 9.28 4.93
N PHE A 107 3.49 8.67 5.89
CA PHE A 107 2.53 7.61 5.60
C PHE A 107 1.39 8.14 4.73
N ARG A 108 0.90 9.33 5.05
CA ARG A 108 -0.15 9.99 4.28
C ARG A 108 0.27 10.19 2.82
N GLU A 109 1.50 10.62 2.59
CA GLU A 109 2.02 10.79 1.23
C GLU A 109 2.07 9.47 0.47
N ARG A 110 2.52 8.42 1.14
CA ARG A 110 2.60 7.08 0.55
C ARG A 110 1.21 6.55 0.18
N VAL A 111 0.24 6.73 1.05
CA VAL A 111 -1.16 6.35 0.79
C VAL A 111 -1.75 7.20 -0.33
N ALA A 112 -1.50 8.51 -0.31
CA ALA A 112 -2.04 9.43 -1.31
C ALA A 112 -1.59 9.06 -2.73
N ARG A 113 -0.36 8.59 -2.90
CA ARG A 113 0.11 8.10 -4.21
C ARG A 113 -0.72 6.92 -4.71
N GLY A 114 -1.26 6.11 -3.81
CA GLY A 114 -2.12 4.98 -4.16
C GLY A 114 -3.58 5.35 -4.40
N LEU A 115 -4.02 6.53 -3.97
CA LEU A 115 -5.37 7.02 -4.24
C LEU A 115 -5.51 7.52 -5.67
N GLU A 116 -4.48 8.16 -6.20
CA GLU A 116 -4.46 8.63 -7.58
C GLU A 116 -4.12 7.47 -8.51
N GLU A 117 -5.01 7.17 -9.45
CA GLU A 117 -4.81 6.04 -10.36
C GLU A 117 -3.45 6.11 -11.07
N THR A 118 -3.12 7.27 -11.62
CA THR A 118 -1.92 7.44 -12.44
C THR A 118 -0.59 7.42 -11.68
N THR A 119 -0.64 7.46 -10.35
CA THR A 119 0.54 7.32 -9.49
C THR A 119 0.50 6.05 -8.65
N SER A 120 -0.54 5.23 -8.82
CA SER A 120 -0.68 3.98 -8.09
C SER A 120 0.28 2.93 -8.61
N TYR A 121 0.66 2.01 -7.72
CA TYR A 121 1.53 0.88 -8.06
C TYR A 121 0.97 0.06 -9.22
N ALA A 122 -0.32 -0.31 -9.15
CA ALA A 122 -0.93 -1.17 -10.16
C ALA A 122 -0.91 -0.55 -11.56
N TYR A 123 -1.30 0.73 -11.65
CA TYR A 123 -1.32 1.45 -12.92
C TYR A 123 0.08 1.55 -13.54
N LEU A 124 1.04 2.01 -12.75
CA LEU A 124 2.40 2.22 -13.22
C LEU A 124 3.09 0.90 -13.58
N ASN A 125 2.89 -0.13 -12.76
CA ASN A 125 3.47 -1.44 -13.00
C ASN A 125 2.91 -2.07 -14.27
N GLU A 126 1.60 -1.99 -14.49
CA GLU A 126 0.98 -2.52 -15.70
C GLU A 126 1.52 -1.83 -16.96
N ARG A 127 1.61 -0.49 -16.93
CA ARG A 127 2.15 0.26 -18.06
C ARG A 127 3.62 -0.07 -18.31
N TYR A 128 4.39 -0.22 -17.26
CA TYR A 128 5.80 -0.62 -17.40
C TYR A 128 5.92 -2.00 -18.04
N GLN A 129 5.14 -2.97 -17.58
CA GLN A 129 5.17 -4.34 -18.11
C GLN A 129 4.75 -4.39 -19.59
N GLN A 130 3.88 -3.49 -20.00
CA GLN A 130 3.43 -3.38 -21.40
C GLN A 130 4.37 -2.54 -22.26
N GLY A 131 5.43 -1.98 -21.70
CA GLY A 131 6.34 -1.08 -22.42
C GLY A 131 5.73 0.27 -22.77
N LYS A 132 4.67 0.69 -22.06
CA LYS A 132 3.91 1.90 -22.34
C LYS A 132 4.09 3.01 -21.32
N LEU A 133 4.99 2.83 -20.36
CA LEU A 133 5.22 3.84 -19.32
C LEU A 133 5.96 5.03 -19.92
N ALA A 134 5.35 6.23 -19.83
CA ALA A 134 5.98 7.45 -20.29
C ALA A 134 7.21 7.77 -19.46
N ARG A 135 8.26 8.31 -20.10
CA ARG A 135 9.53 8.60 -19.43
C ARG A 135 9.37 9.48 -18.18
N LYS A 136 8.51 10.48 -18.26
CA LYS A 136 8.22 11.37 -17.13
C LYS A 136 7.58 10.65 -15.94
N GLN A 137 7.04 9.44 -16.14
CA GLN A 137 6.39 8.65 -15.09
C GLN A 137 7.35 7.67 -14.40
N TYR A 138 8.58 7.51 -14.89
CA TYR A 138 9.52 6.55 -14.28
C TYR A 138 9.83 6.89 -12.84
N SER A 139 9.97 8.17 -12.51
CA SER A 139 10.23 8.58 -11.11
C SER A 139 9.07 8.18 -10.19
N HIS A 140 7.83 8.31 -10.66
CA HIS A 140 6.65 7.89 -9.91
C HIS A 140 6.64 6.38 -9.72
N TYR A 141 6.99 5.63 -10.76
CA TYR A 141 7.05 4.18 -10.69
C TYR A 141 8.13 3.70 -9.71
N VAL A 142 9.32 4.28 -9.78
CA VAL A 142 10.39 3.98 -8.83
C VAL A 142 9.94 4.28 -7.40
N GLN A 143 9.25 5.39 -7.19
CA GLN A 143 8.73 5.74 -5.87
C GLN A 143 7.68 4.73 -5.39
N ALA A 144 6.78 4.30 -6.27
CA ALA A 144 5.76 3.29 -5.94
C ALA A 144 6.41 1.96 -5.58
N LEU A 145 7.45 1.56 -6.29
CA LEU A 145 8.22 0.34 -5.98
C LEU A 145 8.93 0.44 -4.63
N LYS A 146 9.50 1.61 -4.32
CA LYS A 146 10.13 1.86 -3.01
C LYS A 146 9.09 1.77 -1.90
N ASP A 147 7.94 2.39 -2.08
CA ASP A 147 6.85 2.33 -1.11
C ASP A 147 6.37 0.89 -0.88
N ALA A 148 6.36 0.09 -1.94
CA ALA A 148 5.96 -1.32 -1.88
C ALA A 148 7.05 -2.22 -1.29
N GLY A 149 8.26 -1.71 -1.08
CA GLY A 149 9.38 -2.48 -0.56
C GLY A 149 10.01 -3.41 -1.57
N ASP A 150 9.76 -3.21 -2.86
CA ASP A 150 10.28 -4.07 -3.93
C ASP A 150 11.64 -3.56 -4.41
N ARG A 151 12.67 -3.77 -3.60
CA ARG A 151 14.04 -3.31 -3.89
C ARG A 151 14.62 -3.92 -5.16
N PRO A 152 14.44 -5.22 -5.44
CA PRO A 152 14.95 -5.78 -6.70
C PRO A 152 14.34 -5.10 -7.93
N ALA A 153 13.04 -4.82 -7.92
CA ALA A 153 12.38 -4.13 -9.02
C ALA A 153 12.89 -2.71 -9.16
N VAL A 154 13.10 -1.98 -8.04
CA VAL A 154 13.71 -0.64 -8.06
C VAL A 154 15.05 -0.69 -8.78
N LYS A 155 15.91 -1.62 -8.38
CA LYS A 155 17.23 -1.76 -8.99
C LYS A 155 17.14 -2.04 -10.48
N ASN A 156 16.26 -2.96 -10.89
CA ASN A 156 16.11 -3.32 -12.30
C ASN A 156 15.64 -2.15 -13.15
N VAL A 157 14.64 -1.40 -12.69
CA VAL A 157 14.13 -0.24 -13.41
C VAL A 157 15.19 0.84 -13.52
N CYS A 158 15.91 1.11 -12.41
CA CYS A 158 16.97 2.10 -12.41
C CYS A 158 18.11 1.72 -13.37
N MET A 159 18.49 0.46 -13.41
CA MET A 159 19.55 0.00 -14.31
C MET A 159 19.12 0.10 -15.77
N GLU A 160 17.86 -0.18 -16.06
CA GLU A 160 17.33 -0.10 -17.42
C GLU A 160 17.26 1.34 -17.91
N VAL A 161 16.79 2.26 -17.06
CA VAL A 161 16.50 3.64 -17.46
C VAL A 161 17.71 4.55 -17.29
N PHE A 162 18.41 4.43 -16.16
CA PHE A 162 19.47 5.35 -15.77
C PHE A 162 20.87 4.76 -15.90
N GLY A 163 21.01 3.46 -16.04
CA GLY A 163 22.29 2.81 -16.26
C GLY A 163 22.95 3.27 -17.55
N GLN A 164 22.16 3.58 -18.56
CA GLN A 164 22.62 4.09 -19.85
C GLN A 164 23.23 5.50 -19.74
N LEU A 165 22.89 6.23 -18.68
CA LEU A 165 23.40 7.58 -18.43
C LEU A 165 24.63 7.56 -17.53
N SER A 166 25.14 6.38 -17.18
CA SER A 166 26.29 6.18 -16.29
C SER A 166 26.15 6.83 -14.92
N ASP A 167 24.93 7.16 -14.51
CA ASP A 167 24.67 7.83 -13.24
C ASP A 167 23.78 6.95 -12.35
N LYS A 168 24.41 5.98 -11.68
CA LYS A 168 23.73 5.06 -10.79
C LYS A 168 23.27 5.71 -9.49
N ALA A 169 23.79 6.88 -9.16
CA ALA A 169 23.44 7.58 -7.92
C ALA A 169 21.98 8.06 -7.92
N LYS A 170 21.37 8.27 -9.09
CA LYS A 170 19.98 8.72 -9.21
C LYS A 170 18.97 7.72 -8.66
N CYS A 171 19.37 6.47 -8.47
CA CYS A 171 18.50 5.40 -8.04
C CYS A 171 18.79 4.87 -6.63
N SER A 172 19.77 5.45 -5.97
CA SER A 172 20.15 5.02 -4.62
C SER A 172 19.21 5.54 -3.53
#